data_bab6574dc27c9a5b77768dd5b7177845
#
_entry.id   bab6574dc27c9a5b77768dd5b7177845
#
_cell.length_a   1.000
_cell.length_b   1.000
_cell.length_c   1.000
_cell.angle_alpha   90.00
_cell.angle_beta   90.00
_cell.angle_gamma   90.00
#
_symmetry.space_group_name_H-M   'P 1'
#
loop_
_entity.id
_entity.type
_entity.pdbx_description
1 polymer ?
#
loop_
_entity_poly.entity_id
_entity_poly.type
_entity_poly.pdbx_seq_one_letter_code
_entity_poly.pdbx_strand_id
1 'polypeptide(L)'
;MLVLIDNYDSFTYNLVQYFGELGADIKVFRNDQVTLNQLIALNPSHLVISPGPGEPVKDDGISSEALKYFDGKIPVLGVCLGHQALAAVFGGKVDRAQRLMHGKTSKVTHNGQGIFKGIPSPFEAMRYHSLVVYDPIPAELEVTAITPEEEIMGLKHREHHTYGVQFHPESILTEYGKQILKNFLDLNPAPAAKGELTMLKPFIAKVINRADLTADEAEQAMNVIMTGQATPAQIGAYLVALRMKGETIPEITGSVRAMRANAVKVKLDTDESVYDIVGTGGDGAHTFNISTAAAFVLAGTGRKVAKHGNRAASSQCGSADVLSALGVNLDLTPEQVAQAIEQVGIGFMFAPRFHPAMKHAVGPRKEIGQRTIFNILGPLTNPAGAHIQLTGVFDPKLTEPLAHVLKELGSKAALVVHGANGLDELNTTGVNRVSHLKNGAVETYDLDPAELGLAPATVADLRGGTPDESAQMMRDLLGNKLNGARRDAVLLNAAAALAAESGDFKSALEEAQASLNSGAALAKLDALVEFTRTAA
;
A
#
# COMPACT_ATOMS: atom_id res chain seq x y z
N MET A 1 8.70 -8.59 20.99
CA MET A 1 7.80 -7.47 21.38
C MET A 1 6.38 -8.00 21.44
N LEU A 2 5.68 -7.82 22.56
CA LEU A 2 4.25 -8.10 22.75
C LEU A 2 3.43 -6.86 22.42
N VAL A 3 2.33 -7.01 21.67
CA VAL A 3 1.34 -5.95 21.47
C VAL A 3 0.14 -6.23 22.35
N LEU A 4 -0.33 -5.18 23.06
CA LEU A 4 -1.54 -5.20 23.87
C LEU A 4 -2.54 -4.20 23.32
N ILE A 5 -3.76 -4.64 22.98
CA ILE A 5 -4.88 -3.79 22.59
C ILE A 5 -5.69 -3.46 23.83
N ASP A 6 -5.78 -2.17 24.17
CA ASP A 6 -6.51 -1.62 25.30
C ASP A 6 -7.95 -1.28 24.89
N ASN A 7 -8.92 -2.01 25.43
CA ASN A 7 -10.35 -1.78 25.26
C ASN A 7 -10.93 -0.80 26.32
N TYR A 8 -10.14 0.19 26.74
CA TYR A 8 -10.55 1.21 27.72
C TYR A 8 -10.93 0.64 29.09
N ASP A 9 -10.19 -0.39 29.54
CA ASP A 9 -10.38 -0.99 30.85
C ASP A 9 -9.39 -0.46 31.88
N SER A 10 -9.86 -0.24 33.11
CA SER A 10 -9.03 0.26 34.20
C SER A 10 -7.93 -0.72 34.63
N PHE A 11 -8.09 -2.00 34.34
CA PHE A 11 -7.13 -3.05 34.73
C PHE A 11 -6.12 -3.37 33.60
N THR A 12 -6.26 -2.78 32.42
CA THR A 12 -5.32 -2.99 31.30
C THR A 12 -3.86 -2.78 31.71
N TYR A 13 -3.58 -1.72 32.46
CA TYR A 13 -2.21 -1.41 32.90
C TYR A 13 -1.66 -2.37 33.96
N ASN A 14 -2.51 -3.12 34.67
CA ASN A 14 -2.04 -4.22 35.51
C ASN A 14 -1.53 -5.38 34.66
N LEU A 15 -2.16 -5.68 33.52
CA LEU A 15 -1.62 -6.64 32.53
C LEU A 15 -0.26 -6.16 32.01
N VAL A 16 -0.15 -4.88 31.65
CA VAL A 16 1.12 -4.27 31.18
C VAL A 16 2.20 -4.42 32.25
N GLN A 17 1.88 -4.12 33.52
CA GLN A 17 2.83 -4.25 34.63
C GLN A 17 3.27 -5.71 34.80
N TYR A 18 2.34 -6.67 34.85
CA TYR A 18 2.69 -8.09 35.03
C TYR A 18 3.52 -8.63 33.89
N PHE A 19 3.19 -8.33 32.64
CA PHE A 19 4.02 -8.70 31.50
C PHE A 19 5.40 -8.02 31.53
N GLY A 20 5.47 -6.74 31.95
CA GLY A 20 6.74 -6.02 32.16
C GLY A 20 7.61 -6.67 33.23
N GLU A 21 7.04 -7.06 34.39
CA GLU A 21 7.73 -7.79 35.45
C GLU A 21 8.23 -9.18 34.99
N LEU A 22 7.56 -9.77 34.02
CA LEU A 22 7.97 -11.02 33.36
C LEU A 22 9.00 -10.82 32.24
N GLY A 23 9.45 -9.57 32.01
CA GLY A 23 10.51 -9.23 31.06
C GLY A 23 10.04 -9.03 29.61
N ALA A 24 8.73 -8.89 29.37
CA ALA A 24 8.23 -8.62 28.03
C ALA A 24 8.52 -7.18 27.59
N ASP A 25 8.93 -7.02 26.31
CA ASP A 25 8.91 -5.73 25.62
C ASP A 25 7.49 -5.49 25.07
N ILE A 26 6.79 -4.43 25.56
CA ILE A 26 5.35 -4.24 25.37
C ILE A 26 5.06 -2.92 24.66
N LYS A 27 4.16 -2.98 23.66
CA LYS A 27 3.50 -1.79 23.11
C LYS A 27 2.00 -1.87 23.33
N VAL A 28 1.42 -0.79 23.86
CA VAL A 28 0.00 -0.66 24.13
C VAL A 28 -0.64 0.27 23.12
N PHE A 29 -1.78 -0.14 22.56
CA PHE A 29 -2.58 0.67 21.65
C PHE A 29 -4.04 0.61 22.07
N ARG A 30 -4.73 1.74 22.05
CA ARG A 30 -6.18 1.76 22.21
C ARG A 30 -6.87 1.18 21.00
N ASN A 31 -7.97 0.49 21.21
CA ASN A 31 -8.68 -0.28 20.18
C ASN A 31 -9.24 0.56 19.01
N ASP A 32 -9.38 1.87 19.21
CA ASP A 32 -9.84 2.85 18.22
C ASP A 32 -8.72 3.74 17.65
N GLN A 33 -7.48 3.61 18.15
CA GLN A 33 -6.34 4.46 17.79
C GLN A 33 -5.27 3.75 16.97
N VAL A 34 -5.54 2.52 16.56
CA VAL A 34 -4.61 1.72 15.77
C VAL A 34 -5.38 0.96 14.68
N THR A 35 -4.78 0.83 13.52
CA THR A 35 -5.33 0.01 12.43
C THR A 35 -4.68 -1.37 12.39
N LEU A 36 -5.36 -2.35 11.80
CA LEU A 36 -4.80 -3.70 11.61
C LEU A 36 -3.45 -3.65 10.88
N ASN A 37 -3.33 -2.85 9.84
CA ASN A 37 -2.08 -2.71 9.08
C ASN A 37 -0.92 -2.16 9.93
N GLN A 38 -1.20 -1.25 10.87
CA GLN A 38 -0.18 -0.78 11.82
C GLN A 38 0.26 -1.88 12.78
N LEU A 39 -0.68 -2.68 13.29
CA LEU A 39 -0.37 -3.84 14.13
C LEU A 39 0.47 -4.88 13.39
N ILE A 40 0.11 -5.20 12.14
CA ILE A 40 0.86 -6.12 11.28
C ILE A 40 2.29 -5.60 11.03
N ALA A 41 2.44 -4.31 10.75
CA ALA A 41 3.74 -3.69 10.49
C ALA A 41 4.70 -3.74 11.70
N LEU A 42 4.17 -3.86 12.92
CA LEU A 42 4.98 -4.04 14.13
C LEU A 42 5.58 -5.43 14.25
N ASN A 43 5.07 -6.41 13.49
CA ASN A 43 5.49 -7.82 13.56
C ASN A 43 5.59 -8.35 15.01
N PRO A 44 4.50 -8.32 15.79
CA PRO A 44 4.52 -8.71 17.18
C PRO A 44 4.81 -10.21 17.34
N SER A 45 5.45 -10.57 18.43
CA SER A 45 5.63 -12.00 18.81
C SER A 45 4.41 -12.57 19.52
N HIS A 46 3.61 -11.71 20.19
CA HIS A 46 2.42 -12.06 20.95
C HIS A 46 1.39 -10.94 20.83
N LEU A 47 0.11 -11.29 20.86
CA LEU A 47 -1.00 -10.35 20.94
C LEU A 47 -1.81 -10.60 22.21
N VAL A 48 -2.11 -9.53 22.94
CA VAL A 48 -3.04 -9.56 24.08
C VAL A 48 -4.19 -8.60 23.81
N ILE A 49 -5.42 -9.07 24.02
CA ILE A 49 -6.64 -8.27 23.94
C ILE A 49 -7.15 -8.10 25.37
N SER A 50 -7.19 -6.86 25.84
CA SER A 50 -7.53 -6.51 27.23
C SER A 50 -9.00 -6.75 27.55
N PRO A 51 -9.35 -6.75 28.84
CA PRO A 51 -10.72 -6.48 29.28
C PRO A 51 -11.25 -5.17 28.69
N GLY A 52 -12.56 -4.98 28.75
CA GLY A 52 -13.19 -3.74 28.33
C GLY A 52 -14.71 -3.74 28.57
N PRO A 53 -15.34 -2.57 28.49
CA PRO A 53 -16.80 -2.45 28.48
C PRO A 53 -17.37 -2.80 27.11
N GLY A 54 -18.69 -3.04 27.06
CA GLY A 54 -19.42 -3.23 25.82
C GLY A 54 -19.59 -4.69 25.40
N GLU A 55 -20.03 -4.88 24.16
CA GLU A 55 -20.26 -6.17 23.54
C GLU A 55 -19.13 -6.49 22.55
N PRO A 56 -18.63 -7.74 22.50
CA PRO A 56 -17.60 -8.13 21.54
C PRO A 56 -18.11 -7.96 20.11
N VAL A 57 -17.20 -7.64 19.16
CA VAL A 57 -17.47 -7.37 17.74
C VAL A 57 -18.17 -6.02 17.48
N LYS A 58 -19.00 -5.54 18.39
CA LYS A 58 -19.69 -4.25 18.23
C LYS A 58 -18.91 -3.07 18.79
N ASP A 59 -18.38 -3.25 20.01
CA ASP A 59 -17.80 -2.16 20.80
C ASP A 59 -16.30 -2.33 21.04
N ASP A 60 -15.67 -3.35 20.45
CA ASP A 60 -14.27 -3.73 20.68
C ASP A 60 -13.26 -3.16 19.67
N GLY A 61 -13.70 -2.21 18.82
CA GLY A 61 -12.86 -1.53 17.84
C GLY A 61 -12.11 -2.51 16.94
N ILE A 62 -10.77 -2.44 16.91
CA ILE A 62 -9.92 -3.30 16.11
C ILE A 62 -9.70 -4.71 16.72
N SER A 63 -10.14 -4.95 17.96
CA SER A 63 -9.78 -6.16 18.72
C SER A 63 -10.19 -7.46 18.04
N SER A 64 -11.45 -7.57 17.61
CA SER A 64 -11.96 -8.75 16.89
C SER A 64 -11.29 -8.96 15.53
N GLU A 65 -11.01 -7.88 14.79
CA GLU A 65 -10.31 -7.96 13.51
C GLU A 65 -8.86 -8.40 13.69
N ALA A 66 -8.17 -7.85 14.70
CA ALA A 66 -6.80 -8.24 15.05
C ALA A 66 -6.73 -9.71 15.51
N LEU A 67 -7.67 -10.15 16.36
CA LEU A 67 -7.77 -11.53 16.79
C LEU A 67 -7.88 -12.47 15.59
N LYS A 68 -8.83 -12.20 14.70
CA LYS A 68 -9.05 -13.01 13.48
C LYS A 68 -7.83 -13.04 12.58
N TYR A 69 -7.10 -11.93 12.47
CA TYR A 69 -5.90 -11.87 11.64
C TYR A 69 -4.72 -12.62 12.25
N PHE A 70 -4.48 -12.46 13.57
CA PHE A 70 -3.30 -13.03 14.24
C PHE A 70 -3.51 -14.47 14.72
N ASP A 71 -4.75 -14.97 14.74
CA ASP A 71 -5.04 -16.38 15.04
C ASP A 71 -4.25 -17.32 14.12
N GLY A 72 -3.57 -18.29 14.69
CA GLY A 72 -2.70 -19.22 13.99
C GLY A 72 -1.33 -18.65 13.55
N LYS A 73 -1.10 -17.35 13.64
CA LYS A 73 0.16 -16.71 13.24
C LYS A 73 1.10 -16.48 14.42
N ILE A 74 0.57 -15.98 15.53
CA ILE A 74 1.29 -15.75 16.78
C ILE A 74 0.41 -16.18 17.96
N PRO A 75 0.97 -16.41 19.17
CA PRO A 75 0.16 -16.60 20.36
C PRO A 75 -0.73 -15.39 20.62
N VAL A 76 -2.04 -15.66 20.84
CA VAL A 76 -3.06 -14.65 21.15
C VAL A 76 -3.70 -14.98 22.49
N LEU A 77 -3.86 -13.97 23.38
CA LEU A 77 -4.57 -14.08 24.64
C LEU A 77 -5.67 -13.04 24.71
N GLY A 78 -6.92 -13.46 24.79
CA GLY A 78 -8.06 -12.60 25.11
C GLY A 78 -8.41 -12.68 26.60
N VAL A 79 -8.49 -11.53 27.27
CA VAL A 79 -8.88 -11.44 28.69
C VAL A 79 -10.25 -10.78 28.80
N CYS A 80 -11.19 -11.40 29.49
CA CYS A 80 -12.56 -10.93 29.75
C CYS A 80 -13.30 -10.60 28.44
N LEU A 81 -13.37 -9.33 28.01
CA LEU A 81 -13.92 -8.94 26.71
C LEU A 81 -13.17 -9.65 25.55
N GLY A 82 -11.85 -9.76 25.62
CA GLY A 82 -11.05 -10.45 24.63
C GLY A 82 -11.37 -11.96 24.55
N HIS A 83 -11.73 -12.63 25.65
CA HIS A 83 -12.22 -14.00 25.66
C HIS A 83 -13.59 -14.12 24.98
N GLN A 84 -14.48 -13.18 25.22
CA GLN A 84 -15.79 -13.12 24.58
C GLN A 84 -15.66 -12.83 23.09
N ALA A 85 -14.73 -11.94 22.69
CA ALA A 85 -14.39 -11.67 21.32
C ALA A 85 -13.87 -12.92 20.60
N LEU A 86 -13.04 -13.73 21.26
CA LEU A 86 -12.59 -15.02 20.71
C LEU A 86 -13.77 -15.94 20.38
N ALA A 87 -14.71 -16.12 21.30
CA ALA A 87 -15.89 -16.94 21.03
C ALA A 87 -16.74 -16.35 19.88
N ALA A 88 -17.00 -15.04 19.90
CA ALA A 88 -17.84 -14.36 18.93
C ALA A 88 -17.26 -14.38 17.51
N VAL A 89 -15.94 -14.21 17.35
CA VAL A 89 -15.25 -14.26 16.05
C VAL A 89 -15.41 -15.61 15.34
N PHE A 90 -15.50 -16.70 16.09
CA PHE A 90 -15.78 -18.05 15.56
C PHE A 90 -17.27 -18.41 15.54
N GLY A 91 -18.17 -17.45 15.82
CA GLY A 91 -19.61 -17.65 15.75
C GLY A 91 -20.26 -18.19 17.04
N GLY A 92 -19.54 -18.19 18.16
CA GLY A 92 -20.05 -18.56 19.48
C GLY A 92 -21.03 -17.54 20.04
N LYS A 93 -21.94 -18.01 20.90
CA LYS A 93 -22.93 -17.16 21.57
C LYS A 93 -22.33 -16.50 22.81
N VAL A 94 -22.37 -15.17 22.87
CA VAL A 94 -22.08 -14.37 24.07
C VAL A 94 -23.37 -13.69 24.51
N ASP A 95 -23.74 -13.83 25.76
CA ASP A 95 -24.98 -13.26 26.31
C ASP A 95 -24.81 -12.95 27.80
N ARG A 96 -25.80 -12.33 28.42
CA ARG A 96 -25.79 -11.95 29.83
C ARG A 96 -25.60 -13.16 30.73
N ALA A 97 -24.67 -13.02 31.70
CA ALA A 97 -24.47 -14.02 32.74
C ALA A 97 -25.71 -14.16 33.63
N GLN A 98 -26.02 -15.37 34.07
CA GLN A 98 -27.11 -15.61 35.02
C GLN A 98 -26.88 -14.93 36.36
N ARG A 99 -25.61 -14.68 36.69
CA ARG A 99 -25.17 -13.99 37.93
C ARG A 99 -24.20 -12.87 37.57
N LEU A 100 -24.45 -11.71 38.12
CA LEU A 100 -23.54 -10.56 38.01
C LEU A 100 -22.30 -10.82 38.89
N MET A 101 -21.14 -10.86 38.26
CA MET A 101 -19.85 -11.10 38.91
C MET A 101 -18.97 -9.86 38.84
N HIS A 102 -19.06 -9.02 39.86
CA HIS A 102 -18.23 -7.80 39.95
C HIS A 102 -17.38 -7.87 41.22
N GLY A 103 -16.05 -7.99 41.07
CA GLY A 103 -15.11 -8.02 42.20
C GLY A 103 -15.23 -9.25 43.11
N LYS A 104 -15.72 -10.37 42.58
CA LYS A 104 -15.89 -11.63 43.33
C LYS A 104 -14.95 -12.68 42.77
N THR A 105 -14.48 -13.58 43.62
CA THR A 105 -13.70 -14.75 43.21
C THR A 105 -14.60 -15.96 42.95
N SER A 106 -14.11 -16.88 42.16
CA SER A 106 -14.69 -18.21 41.97
C SER A 106 -13.58 -19.25 41.84
N LYS A 107 -13.88 -20.47 42.28
CA LYS A 107 -13.02 -21.63 41.98
C LYS A 107 -13.10 -21.97 40.51
N VAL A 108 -11.95 -22.02 39.83
CA VAL A 108 -11.84 -22.36 38.41
C VAL A 108 -11.14 -23.71 38.29
N THR A 109 -11.85 -24.68 37.73
CA THR A 109 -11.31 -26.01 37.37
C THR A 109 -10.85 -25.95 35.91
N HIS A 110 -9.65 -26.47 35.61
CA HIS A 110 -9.07 -26.42 34.27
C HIS A 110 -8.40 -27.74 33.88
N ASN A 111 -8.10 -27.89 32.58
CA ASN A 111 -7.53 -29.11 31.99
C ASN A 111 -6.00 -29.28 32.23
N GLY A 112 -5.32 -28.36 32.86
CA GLY A 112 -3.87 -28.39 33.14
C GLY A 112 -2.96 -28.23 31.93
N GLN A 113 -3.48 -27.82 30.75
CA GLN A 113 -2.72 -27.70 29.51
C GLN A 113 -2.51 -26.24 29.08
N GLY A 114 -1.57 -26.03 28.16
CA GLY A 114 -1.30 -24.71 27.59
C GLY A 114 -0.96 -23.68 28.65
N ILE A 115 -1.73 -22.59 28.73
CA ILE A 115 -1.52 -21.51 29.69
C ILE A 115 -1.78 -21.96 31.16
N PHE A 116 -2.45 -23.09 31.37
CA PHE A 116 -2.71 -23.66 32.70
C PHE A 116 -1.68 -24.70 33.15
N LYS A 117 -0.60 -24.90 32.40
CA LYS A 117 0.43 -25.88 32.73
C LYS A 117 1.10 -25.55 34.07
N GLY A 118 1.13 -26.54 34.97
CA GLY A 118 1.77 -26.42 36.30
C GLY A 118 0.96 -25.60 37.32
N ILE A 119 -0.30 -25.30 37.03
CA ILE A 119 -1.20 -24.60 37.94
C ILE A 119 -2.07 -25.61 38.67
N PRO A 120 -2.26 -25.52 40.00
CA PRO A 120 -3.21 -26.32 40.74
C PRO A 120 -4.65 -26.15 40.22
N SER A 121 -5.43 -27.24 40.21
CA SER A 121 -6.84 -27.21 39.81
C SER A 121 -7.70 -27.82 40.90
N PRO A 122 -8.73 -27.17 41.42
CA PRO A 122 -9.13 -25.78 41.11
C PRO A 122 -8.25 -24.73 41.78
N PHE A 123 -8.30 -23.48 41.27
CA PHE A 123 -7.70 -22.30 41.88
C PHE A 123 -8.70 -21.14 41.98
N GLU A 124 -8.45 -20.15 42.85
CA GLU A 124 -9.29 -18.96 42.98
C GLU A 124 -8.93 -17.93 41.92
N ALA A 125 -9.95 -17.44 41.19
CA ALA A 125 -9.79 -16.41 40.15
C ALA A 125 -10.83 -15.29 40.30
N MET A 126 -10.35 -14.06 40.11
CA MET A 126 -11.17 -12.85 40.19
C MET A 126 -11.99 -12.66 38.92
N ARG A 127 -13.27 -12.33 39.09
CA ARG A 127 -14.22 -12.13 37.98
C ARG A 127 -14.81 -10.73 38.04
N TYR A 128 -14.94 -10.11 36.87
CA TYR A 128 -15.52 -8.78 36.74
C TYR A 128 -16.24 -8.64 35.41
N HIS A 129 -17.38 -9.36 35.23
CA HIS A 129 -18.10 -9.41 33.96
C HIS A 129 -19.61 -9.58 34.12
N SER A 130 -20.36 -9.08 33.15
CA SER A 130 -21.82 -9.23 33.02
C SER A 130 -22.22 -10.12 31.83
N LEU A 131 -21.28 -10.39 30.92
CA LEU A 131 -21.47 -11.28 29.77
C LEU A 131 -20.62 -12.55 29.94
N VAL A 132 -21.08 -13.66 29.37
CA VAL A 132 -20.39 -14.95 29.33
C VAL A 132 -20.58 -15.63 27.99
N VAL A 133 -19.68 -16.56 27.66
CA VAL A 133 -19.80 -17.46 26.53
C VAL A 133 -20.69 -18.64 26.93
N TYR A 134 -21.62 -19.02 26.06
CA TYR A 134 -22.54 -20.14 26.26
C TYR A 134 -22.27 -21.32 25.31
N ASP A 135 -22.57 -22.53 25.78
CA ASP A 135 -22.66 -23.70 24.90
C ASP A 135 -23.87 -23.59 23.95
N PRO A 136 -23.80 -24.20 22.72
CA PRO A 136 -22.61 -24.87 22.17
C PRO A 136 -21.53 -23.88 21.72
N ILE A 137 -20.27 -24.21 22.03
CA ILE A 137 -19.12 -23.44 21.52
C ILE A 137 -18.83 -23.83 20.07
N PRO A 138 -18.19 -22.94 19.26
CA PRO A 138 -17.72 -23.25 17.91
C PRO A 138 -16.83 -24.48 17.86
N ALA A 139 -16.90 -25.22 16.76
CA ALA A 139 -16.15 -26.48 16.58
C ALA A 139 -14.62 -26.28 16.60
N GLU A 140 -14.15 -25.09 16.23
CA GLU A 140 -12.74 -24.68 16.22
C GLU A 140 -12.18 -24.50 17.64
N LEU A 141 -13.05 -24.30 18.62
CA LEU A 141 -12.69 -24.02 20.01
C LEU A 141 -12.87 -25.24 20.92
N GLU A 142 -12.20 -25.21 22.05
CA GLU A 142 -12.40 -26.14 23.16
C GLU A 142 -12.46 -25.38 24.49
N VAL A 143 -13.30 -25.88 25.41
CA VAL A 143 -13.36 -25.38 26.78
C VAL A 143 -12.16 -25.90 27.55
N THR A 144 -11.40 -24.99 28.16
CA THR A 144 -10.18 -25.32 28.94
C THR A 144 -10.34 -25.11 30.42
N ALA A 145 -11.33 -24.29 30.82
CA ALA A 145 -11.61 -23.98 32.23
C ALA A 145 -13.09 -23.65 32.46
N ILE A 146 -13.65 -24.08 33.60
CA ILE A 146 -15.03 -23.85 34.02
C ILE A 146 -15.12 -23.55 35.53
N THR A 147 -16.22 -22.89 35.94
CA THR A 147 -16.61 -22.81 37.37
C THR A 147 -17.39 -24.04 37.81
N PRO A 148 -17.64 -24.23 39.15
CA PRO A 148 -18.54 -25.27 39.65
C PRO A 148 -19.98 -25.16 39.11
N GLU A 149 -20.39 -23.98 38.67
CA GLU A 149 -21.70 -23.73 38.06
C GLU A 149 -21.68 -23.92 36.53
N GLU A 150 -20.64 -24.51 35.99
CA GLU A 150 -20.44 -24.80 34.56
C GLU A 150 -20.32 -23.55 33.66
N GLU A 151 -20.06 -22.37 34.23
CA GLU A 151 -19.75 -21.18 33.42
C GLU A 151 -18.36 -21.32 32.79
N ILE A 152 -18.25 -21.04 31.49
CA ILE A 152 -16.99 -21.15 30.73
C ILE A 152 -16.03 -20.04 31.14
N MET A 153 -14.89 -20.43 31.69
CA MET A 153 -13.84 -19.53 32.20
C MET A 153 -12.58 -19.56 31.34
N GLY A 154 -12.44 -20.54 30.46
CA GLY A 154 -11.30 -20.64 29.56
C GLY A 154 -11.68 -21.28 28.24
N LEU A 155 -11.18 -20.69 27.15
CA LEU A 155 -11.27 -21.23 25.79
C LEU A 155 -9.88 -21.32 25.17
N LYS A 156 -9.74 -22.23 24.22
CA LYS A 156 -8.55 -22.35 23.40
C LYS A 156 -8.97 -22.77 21.97
N HIS A 157 -8.29 -22.24 20.95
CA HIS A 157 -8.37 -22.78 19.61
C HIS A 157 -7.73 -24.18 19.56
N ARG A 158 -8.36 -25.16 18.93
CA ARG A 158 -7.90 -26.55 18.93
C ARG A 158 -6.52 -26.73 18.30
N GLU A 159 -6.24 -25.99 17.25
CA GLU A 159 -5.00 -26.11 16.47
C GLU A 159 -4.00 -25.00 16.75
N HIS A 160 -4.47 -23.80 17.16
CA HIS A 160 -3.66 -22.61 17.31
C HIS A 160 -3.34 -22.27 18.77
N HIS A 161 -2.32 -21.44 18.98
CA HIS A 161 -1.98 -20.85 20.30
C HIS A 161 -2.84 -19.61 20.59
N THR A 162 -4.15 -19.74 20.42
CA THR A 162 -5.12 -18.69 20.71
C THR A 162 -5.96 -19.10 21.91
N TYR A 163 -5.87 -18.30 22.97
CA TYR A 163 -6.45 -18.57 24.27
C TYR A 163 -7.38 -17.44 24.69
N GLY A 164 -8.39 -17.76 25.47
CA GLY A 164 -9.25 -16.80 26.13
C GLY A 164 -9.49 -17.16 27.59
N VAL A 165 -9.42 -16.20 28.49
CA VAL A 165 -9.80 -16.36 29.90
C VAL A 165 -10.85 -15.31 30.27
N GLN A 166 -11.98 -15.77 30.87
CA GLN A 166 -13.08 -14.88 31.30
C GLN A 166 -12.75 -14.12 32.59
N PHE A 167 -11.89 -14.68 33.43
CA PHE A 167 -11.41 -14.08 34.65
C PHE A 167 -10.24 -13.12 34.40
N HIS A 168 -9.83 -12.38 35.43
CA HIS A 168 -8.78 -11.37 35.39
C HIS A 168 -7.45 -11.93 35.95
N PRO A 169 -6.51 -12.39 35.12
CA PRO A 169 -5.20 -12.89 35.57
C PRO A 169 -4.32 -11.79 36.16
N GLU A 170 -4.59 -10.53 35.83
CA GLU A 170 -3.87 -9.35 36.34
C GLU A 170 -4.32 -8.90 37.73
N SER A 171 -5.37 -9.52 38.25
CA SER A 171 -5.85 -9.21 39.61
C SER A 171 -5.02 -9.90 40.67
N ILE A 172 -4.72 -9.18 41.76
CA ILE A 172 -4.06 -9.75 42.95
C ILE A 172 -4.89 -10.88 43.61
N LEU A 173 -6.21 -10.91 43.34
CA LEU A 173 -7.11 -11.94 43.84
C LEU A 173 -7.16 -13.20 42.99
N THR A 174 -6.38 -13.23 41.89
CA THR A 174 -6.18 -14.42 41.06
C THR A 174 -4.86 -15.07 41.49
N GLU A 175 -4.94 -16.22 42.17
CA GLU A 175 -3.79 -16.86 42.84
C GLU A 175 -2.60 -17.12 41.92
N TYR A 176 -2.84 -17.58 40.70
CA TYR A 176 -1.79 -17.97 39.74
C TYR A 176 -1.76 -17.08 38.51
N GLY A 177 -2.27 -15.86 38.58
CA GLY A 177 -2.40 -14.96 37.45
C GLY A 177 -1.08 -14.72 36.72
N LYS A 178 0.00 -14.40 37.45
CA LYS A 178 1.35 -14.22 36.85
C LYS A 178 1.88 -15.48 36.17
N GLN A 179 1.59 -16.68 36.73
CA GLN A 179 2.04 -17.93 36.13
C GLN A 179 1.29 -18.22 34.81
N ILE A 180 -0.01 -17.90 34.74
CA ILE A 180 -0.81 -17.98 33.50
C ILE A 180 -0.21 -17.08 32.42
N LEU A 181 0.08 -15.81 32.76
CA LEU A 181 0.68 -14.84 31.84
C LEU A 181 2.09 -15.26 31.43
N LYS A 182 2.89 -15.83 32.35
CA LYS A 182 4.20 -16.39 32.02
C LYS A 182 4.09 -17.57 31.07
N ASN A 183 3.20 -18.51 31.34
CA ASN A 183 2.96 -19.65 30.46
C ASN A 183 2.55 -19.20 29.05
N PHE A 184 1.78 -18.11 28.94
CA PHE A 184 1.43 -17.51 27.65
C PHE A 184 2.68 -16.91 26.95
N LEU A 185 3.55 -16.17 27.65
CA LEU A 185 4.78 -15.63 27.08
C LEU A 185 5.78 -16.73 26.65
N ASP A 186 5.77 -17.85 27.36
CA ASP A 186 6.63 -19.00 27.04
C ASP A 186 6.12 -19.81 25.82
N LEU A 187 4.90 -19.51 25.33
CA LEU A 187 4.45 -20.05 24.05
C LEU A 187 5.31 -19.47 22.95
N ASN A 188 6.06 -20.31 22.28
CA ASN A 188 6.66 -19.87 21.04
C ASN A 188 5.53 -19.54 20.06
N PRO A 189 5.66 -18.47 19.25
CA PRO A 189 4.84 -18.36 18.07
C PRO A 189 4.84 -19.73 17.41
N ALA A 190 3.67 -20.26 17.09
CA ALA A 190 3.59 -21.55 16.40
C ALA A 190 4.69 -21.53 15.35
N PRO A 191 5.59 -22.52 15.26
CA PRO A 191 6.64 -22.49 14.25
C PRO A 191 5.90 -22.16 12.98
N ALA A 192 6.14 -20.94 12.45
CA ALA A 192 5.38 -20.36 11.33
C ALA A 192 5.19 -21.55 10.41
N ALA A 193 3.95 -21.99 10.26
CA ALA A 193 3.68 -23.33 9.74
C ALA A 193 4.60 -23.45 8.55
N LYS A 194 5.41 -24.52 8.41
CA LYS A 194 6.48 -24.62 7.40
C LYS A 194 6.03 -24.24 5.98
N GLY A 195 4.77 -23.85 5.82
CA GLY A 195 4.13 -23.23 4.70
C GLY A 195 4.31 -21.72 4.53
N GLU A 196 4.52 -20.90 5.59
CA GLU A 196 4.50 -19.43 5.40
C GLU A 196 5.84 -18.82 5.01
N LEU A 197 6.99 -19.37 5.43
CA LEU A 197 8.29 -19.07 4.81
C LEU A 197 8.43 -19.67 3.40
N THR A 198 7.45 -20.46 2.96
CA THR A 198 7.38 -21.02 1.61
C THR A 198 6.56 -20.19 0.65
N MET A 199 5.84 -19.15 1.08
CA MET A 199 4.84 -18.46 0.25
C MET A 199 5.41 -17.88 -1.05
N LEU A 200 6.66 -17.39 -1.08
CA LEU A 200 7.30 -16.96 -2.32
C LEU A 200 8.04 -18.10 -3.06
N LYS A 201 8.43 -19.17 -2.34
CA LYS A 201 9.23 -20.28 -2.92
C LYS A 201 8.58 -21.00 -4.11
N PRO A 202 7.27 -21.31 -4.12
CA PRO A 202 6.63 -21.95 -5.28
C PRO A 202 6.73 -21.08 -6.53
N PHE A 203 6.52 -19.77 -6.38
CA PHE A 203 6.62 -18.83 -7.50
C PHE A 203 8.07 -18.68 -7.99
N ILE A 204 9.04 -18.61 -7.06
CA ILE A 204 10.47 -18.62 -7.40
C ILE A 204 10.82 -19.89 -8.19
N ALA A 205 10.42 -21.07 -7.70
CA ALA A 205 10.69 -22.35 -8.36
C ALA A 205 10.10 -22.41 -9.78
N LYS A 206 8.89 -21.88 -9.96
CA LYS A 206 8.24 -21.82 -11.28
C LYS A 206 9.01 -20.91 -12.24
N VAL A 207 9.38 -19.69 -11.78
CA VAL A 207 10.08 -18.69 -12.61
C VAL A 207 11.53 -19.13 -12.94
N ILE A 208 12.26 -19.76 -12.00
CA ILE A 208 13.60 -20.30 -12.25
C ILE A 208 13.58 -21.36 -13.36
N ASN A 209 12.51 -22.16 -13.42
CA ASN A 209 12.30 -23.14 -14.48
C ASN A 209 11.75 -22.52 -15.79
N ARG A 210 11.78 -21.20 -15.92
CA ARG A 210 11.29 -20.42 -17.07
C ARG A 210 9.80 -20.60 -17.37
N ALA A 211 9.03 -21.08 -16.40
CA ALA A 211 7.59 -21.17 -16.51
C ALA A 211 6.94 -19.82 -16.13
N ASP A 212 5.91 -19.42 -16.89
CA ASP A 212 5.18 -18.19 -16.65
C ASP A 212 4.23 -18.33 -15.46
N LEU A 213 4.09 -17.25 -14.69
CA LEU A 213 3.05 -17.12 -13.68
C LEU A 213 1.75 -16.65 -14.34
N THR A 214 0.63 -17.14 -13.87
CA THR A 214 -0.67 -16.52 -14.15
C THR A 214 -0.76 -15.15 -13.48
N ALA A 215 -1.73 -14.32 -13.85
CA ALA A 215 -1.95 -13.03 -13.21
C ALA A 215 -2.23 -13.19 -11.71
N ASP A 216 -3.02 -14.19 -11.32
CA ASP A 216 -3.35 -14.46 -9.91
C ASP A 216 -2.13 -14.95 -9.12
N GLU A 217 -1.27 -15.79 -9.70
CA GLU A 217 -0.02 -16.23 -9.08
C GLU A 217 0.96 -15.06 -8.89
N ALA A 218 1.08 -14.18 -9.89
CA ALA A 218 1.92 -12.99 -9.81
C ALA A 218 1.38 -11.97 -8.79
N GLU A 219 0.06 -11.83 -8.70
CA GLU A 219 -0.61 -11.01 -7.69
C GLU A 219 -0.32 -11.55 -6.28
N GLN A 220 -0.47 -12.86 -6.06
CA GLN A 220 -0.13 -13.51 -4.80
C GLN A 220 1.35 -13.33 -4.44
N ALA A 221 2.27 -13.57 -5.37
CA ALA A 221 3.70 -13.40 -5.16
C ALA A 221 4.05 -11.95 -4.77
N MET A 222 3.49 -10.97 -5.47
CA MET A 222 3.71 -9.56 -5.18
C MET A 222 3.07 -9.15 -3.85
N ASN A 223 1.89 -9.66 -3.49
CA ASN A 223 1.27 -9.43 -2.18
C ASN A 223 2.15 -9.94 -1.04
N VAL A 224 2.78 -11.10 -1.16
CA VAL A 224 3.75 -11.63 -0.18
C VAL A 224 4.90 -10.63 0.03
N ILE A 225 5.39 -10.00 -1.04
CA ILE A 225 6.43 -8.97 -0.97
C ILE A 225 5.89 -7.69 -0.30
N MET A 226 4.74 -7.18 -0.76
CA MET A 226 4.17 -5.92 -0.28
C MET A 226 3.73 -5.97 1.19
N THR A 227 3.33 -7.13 1.68
CA THR A 227 2.97 -7.34 3.10
C THR A 227 4.16 -7.68 3.99
N GLY A 228 5.39 -7.74 3.43
CA GLY A 228 6.62 -8.01 4.19
C GLY A 228 6.77 -9.47 4.64
N GLN A 229 6.07 -10.40 4.03
CA GLN A 229 6.12 -11.83 4.37
C GLN A 229 7.26 -12.58 3.65
N ALA A 230 7.95 -11.93 2.71
CA ALA A 230 9.12 -12.48 2.03
C ALA A 230 10.43 -11.99 2.67
N THR A 231 11.42 -12.87 2.76
CA THR A 231 12.77 -12.45 3.17
C THR A 231 13.47 -11.66 2.06
N PRO A 232 14.46 -10.80 2.38
CA PRO A 232 15.26 -10.09 1.38
C PRO A 232 15.86 -11.03 0.32
N ALA A 233 16.34 -12.21 0.73
CA ALA A 233 16.89 -13.22 -0.18
C ALA A 233 15.83 -13.78 -1.14
N GLN A 234 14.62 -14.04 -0.67
CA GLN A 234 13.50 -14.49 -1.50
C GLN A 234 13.07 -13.42 -2.50
N ILE A 235 12.98 -12.16 -2.06
CA ILE A 235 12.67 -11.03 -2.93
C ILE A 235 13.73 -10.91 -4.02
N GLY A 236 15.02 -10.93 -3.65
CA GLY A 236 16.13 -10.90 -4.60
C GLY A 236 16.05 -12.03 -5.63
N ALA A 237 15.88 -13.27 -5.16
CA ALA A 237 15.79 -14.45 -6.03
C ALA A 237 14.60 -14.35 -7.01
N TYR A 238 13.42 -13.92 -6.54
CA TYR A 238 12.22 -13.75 -7.36
C TYR A 238 12.41 -12.69 -8.45
N LEU A 239 12.90 -11.51 -8.05
CA LEU A 239 13.09 -10.39 -8.97
C LEU A 239 14.13 -10.69 -10.05
N VAL A 240 15.24 -11.31 -9.68
CA VAL A 240 16.32 -11.69 -10.62
C VAL A 240 15.86 -12.80 -11.55
N ALA A 241 15.20 -13.85 -11.03
CA ALA A 241 14.69 -14.94 -11.83
C ALA A 241 13.63 -14.46 -12.84
N LEU A 242 12.70 -13.60 -12.41
CA LEU A 242 11.68 -12.99 -13.26
C LEU A 242 12.30 -12.16 -14.38
N ARG A 243 13.30 -11.32 -14.05
CA ARG A 243 14.07 -10.53 -15.03
C ARG A 243 14.81 -11.40 -16.03
N MET A 244 15.44 -12.50 -15.58
CA MET A 244 16.17 -13.44 -16.45
C MET A 244 15.24 -14.24 -17.38
N LYS A 245 14.04 -14.53 -16.92
CA LYS A 245 13.01 -15.18 -17.74
C LYS A 245 12.43 -14.20 -18.77
N GLY A 246 12.24 -12.97 -18.38
CA GLY A 246 11.44 -11.96 -19.07
C GLY A 246 10.01 -11.94 -18.51
N GLU A 247 9.53 -10.76 -18.17
CA GLU A 247 8.19 -10.54 -17.61
C GLU A 247 7.10 -10.63 -18.69
N THR A 248 6.03 -11.36 -18.41
CA THR A 248 4.86 -11.49 -19.29
C THR A 248 3.75 -10.51 -18.92
N ILE A 249 2.80 -10.27 -19.83
CA ILE A 249 1.62 -9.41 -19.58
C ILE A 249 0.86 -9.87 -18.32
N PRO A 250 0.51 -11.16 -18.12
CA PRO A 250 -0.13 -11.63 -16.89
C PRO A 250 0.70 -11.34 -15.63
N GLU A 251 2.00 -11.54 -15.66
CA GLU A 251 2.90 -11.31 -14.52
C GLU A 251 2.95 -9.83 -14.12
N ILE A 252 3.04 -8.95 -15.10
CA ILE A 252 3.01 -7.50 -14.87
C ILE A 252 1.62 -7.09 -14.35
N THR A 253 0.54 -7.58 -14.96
CA THR A 253 -0.84 -7.27 -14.55
C THR A 253 -1.12 -7.67 -13.10
N GLY A 254 -0.78 -8.90 -12.72
CA GLY A 254 -0.95 -9.39 -11.35
C GLY A 254 -0.12 -8.58 -10.34
N SER A 255 1.13 -8.28 -10.70
CA SER A 255 2.00 -7.45 -9.86
C SER A 255 1.44 -6.04 -9.65
N VAL A 256 0.86 -5.41 -10.69
CA VAL A 256 0.21 -4.10 -10.57
C VAL A 256 -1.03 -4.17 -9.69
N ARG A 257 -1.87 -5.22 -9.85
CA ARG A 257 -3.06 -5.43 -9.00
C ARG A 257 -2.68 -5.45 -7.51
N ALA A 258 -1.67 -6.23 -7.14
CA ALA A 258 -1.16 -6.29 -5.78
C ALA A 258 -0.64 -4.94 -5.28
N MET A 259 0.14 -4.22 -6.09
CA MET A 259 0.65 -2.90 -5.72
C MET A 259 -0.47 -1.87 -5.55
N ARG A 260 -1.46 -1.87 -6.47
CA ARG A 260 -2.65 -1.01 -6.36
C ARG A 260 -3.49 -1.34 -5.13
N ALA A 261 -3.63 -2.62 -4.76
CA ALA A 261 -4.36 -3.03 -3.55
C ALA A 261 -3.68 -2.55 -2.26
N ASN A 262 -2.35 -2.52 -2.24
CA ASN A 262 -1.55 -2.09 -1.09
C ASN A 262 -1.18 -0.59 -1.10
N ALA A 263 -1.67 0.18 -2.07
CA ALA A 263 -1.45 1.63 -2.15
C ALA A 263 -2.48 2.40 -1.30
N VAL A 264 -2.05 3.54 -0.76
CA VAL A 264 -2.94 4.54 -0.17
C VAL A 264 -3.73 5.19 -1.30
N LYS A 265 -5.06 5.04 -1.29
CA LYS A 265 -5.92 5.51 -2.37
C LYS A 265 -6.23 7.00 -2.28
N VAL A 266 -6.26 7.67 -3.41
CA VAL A 266 -6.84 9.01 -3.58
C VAL A 266 -8.23 8.83 -4.17
N LYS A 267 -9.26 9.09 -3.38
CA LYS A 267 -10.66 8.99 -3.83
C LYS A 267 -11.10 10.36 -4.37
N LEU A 268 -11.51 10.38 -5.61
CA LEU A 268 -12.02 11.58 -6.28
C LEU A 268 -13.54 11.51 -6.35
N ASP A 269 -14.20 12.64 -6.10
CA ASP A 269 -15.63 12.81 -6.27
C ASP A 269 -15.89 13.49 -7.63
N THR A 270 -15.63 12.77 -8.71
CA THR A 270 -15.80 13.26 -10.08
C THR A 270 -16.10 12.14 -11.05
N ASP A 271 -17.01 12.37 -11.98
CA ASP A 271 -17.30 11.49 -13.11
C ASP A 271 -16.39 11.79 -14.33
N GLU A 272 -15.56 12.83 -14.24
CA GLU A 272 -14.63 13.20 -15.31
C GLU A 272 -13.48 12.21 -15.42
N SER A 273 -12.98 12.01 -16.64
CA SER A 273 -11.78 11.24 -16.88
C SER A 273 -10.56 11.92 -16.23
N VAL A 274 -9.78 11.14 -15.48
CA VAL A 274 -8.57 11.60 -14.80
C VAL A 274 -7.36 11.13 -15.59
N TYR A 275 -6.40 12.00 -15.78
CA TYR A 275 -5.21 11.80 -16.59
C TYR A 275 -3.95 11.64 -15.75
N ASP A 276 -2.99 10.84 -16.23
CA ASP A 276 -1.61 10.83 -15.74
C ASP A 276 -0.62 10.90 -16.91
N ILE A 277 0.45 11.65 -16.73
CA ILE A 277 1.61 11.68 -17.65
C ILE A 277 2.83 11.28 -16.84
N VAL A 278 3.40 10.12 -17.13
CA VAL A 278 4.45 9.51 -16.31
C VAL A 278 5.43 8.73 -17.19
N GLY A 279 6.67 8.59 -16.74
CA GLY A 279 7.66 7.71 -17.38
C GLY A 279 8.24 6.72 -16.39
N THR A 280 8.86 5.66 -16.93
CA THR A 280 9.61 4.67 -16.14
C THR A 280 10.89 5.27 -15.56
N GLY A 281 11.39 6.34 -16.15
CA GLY A 281 12.72 6.87 -15.87
C GLY A 281 13.82 5.93 -16.33
N GLY A 282 15.06 6.31 -16.01
CA GLY A 282 16.21 5.44 -16.21
C GLY A 282 16.74 5.36 -17.65
N ASP A 283 16.35 6.28 -18.51
CA ASP A 283 16.85 6.43 -19.88
C ASP A 283 18.29 6.94 -19.97
N GLY A 284 18.78 7.56 -18.87
CA GLY A 284 20.14 8.11 -18.78
C GLY A 284 20.36 9.40 -19.57
N ALA A 285 19.32 9.99 -20.14
CA ALA A 285 19.43 11.17 -21.01
C ALA A 285 19.54 12.50 -20.24
N HIS A 286 19.17 12.51 -18.95
CA HIS A 286 19.19 13.72 -18.10
C HIS A 286 18.42 14.90 -18.71
N THR A 287 17.26 14.60 -19.31
CA THR A 287 16.35 15.61 -19.86
C THR A 287 15.77 16.47 -18.75
N PHE A 288 15.26 17.66 -19.10
CA PHE A 288 14.45 18.43 -18.16
C PHE A 288 13.09 17.72 -17.93
N ASN A 289 12.33 18.17 -16.94
CA ASN A 289 11.11 17.47 -16.49
C ASN A 289 9.94 17.63 -17.46
N ILE A 290 10.05 17.05 -18.67
CA ILE A 290 9.09 17.15 -19.79
C ILE A 290 7.70 16.73 -19.34
N SER A 291 7.54 15.53 -18.77
CA SER A 291 6.24 15.01 -18.34
C SER A 291 5.58 15.86 -17.26
N THR A 292 6.38 16.50 -16.38
CA THR A 292 5.85 17.38 -15.33
C THR A 292 5.34 18.69 -15.94
N ALA A 293 6.08 19.29 -16.87
CA ALA A 293 5.63 20.48 -17.58
C ALA A 293 4.39 20.19 -18.44
N ALA A 294 4.38 19.05 -19.16
CA ALA A 294 3.24 18.61 -19.96
C ALA A 294 1.96 18.40 -19.11
N ALA A 295 2.11 17.93 -17.87
CA ALA A 295 0.99 17.78 -16.93
C ALA A 295 0.31 19.13 -16.61
N PHE A 296 1.08 20.22 -16.47
CA PHE A 296 0.51 21.56 -16.28
C PHE A 296 -0.14 22.10 -17.56
N VAL A 297 0.44 21.83 -18.73
CA VAL A 297 -0.17 22.20 -20.02
C VAL A 297 -1.51 21.47 -20.17
N LEU A 298 -1.56 20.17 -19.90
CA LEU A 298 -2.77 19.37 -19.91
C LEU A 298 -3.82 19.88 -18.91
N ALA A 299 -3.44 20.19 -17.67
CA ALA A 299 -4.34 20.77 -16.68
C ALA A 299 -4.88 22.14 -17.12
N GLY A 300 -4.08 22.92 -17.84
CA GLY A 300 -4.47 24.23 -18.39
C GLY A 300 -5.57 24.15 -19.47
N THR A 301 -5.78 22.97 -20.09
CA THR A 301 -6.91 22.71 -20.99
C THR A 301 -8.22 22.40 -20.25
N GLY A 302 -8.20 22.36 -18.91
CA GLY A 302 -9.34 22.01 -18.06
C GLY A 302 -9.44 20.54 -17.66
N ARG A 303 -8.53 19.67 -18.12
CA ARG A 303 -8.51 18.23 -17.73
C ARG A 303 -8.07 18.09 -16.28
N LYS A 304 -8.58 17.05 -15.60
CA LYS A 304 -8.16 16.64 -14.25
C LYS A 304 -6.91 15.78 -14.34
N VAL A 305 -5.82 16.23 -13.71
CA VAL A 305 -4.52 15.56 -13.76
C VAL A 305 -4.13 15.05 -12.37
N ALA A 306 -3.98 13.74 -12.25
CA ALA A 306 -3.50 13.06 -11.04
C ALA A 306 -2.06 12.59 -11.31
N LYS A 307 -1.09 13.48 -11.17
CA LYS A 307 0.30 13.15 -11.48
C LYS A 307 0.95 12.31 -10.39
N HIS A 308 1.37 11.12 -10.75
CA HIS A 308 2.16 10.25 -9.88
C HIS A 308 3.67 10.43 -10.19
N GLY A 309 4.50 10.56 -9.15
CA GLY A 309 5.92 10.81 -9.37
C GLY A 309 6.80 10.60 -8.15
N ASN A 310 8.12 10.66 -8.39
CA ASN A 310 9.14 10.41 -7.36
C ASN A 310 10.31 11.41 -7.50
N ARG A 311 11.23 11.35 -6.54
CA ARG A 311 12.55 11.99 -6.65
C ARG A 311 13.39 11.25 -7.68
N ALA A 312 14.43 11.92 -8.16
CA ALA A 312 15.41 11.34 -9.08
C ALA A 312 16.07 10.10 -8.46
N ALA A 313 16.18 9.03 -9.25
CA ALA A 313 16.96 7.85 -8.89
C ALA A 313 18.36 7.86 -9.54
N SER A 314 18.47 8.34 -10.76
CA SER A 314 19.70 8.40 -11.56
C SER A 314 19.92 9.75 -12.28
N SER A 315 18.87 10.55 -12.45
CA SER A 315 18.96 11.90 -13.02
C SER A 315 19.31 12.95 -11.94
N GLN A 316 19.58 14.20 -12.36
CA GLN A 316 19.88 15.31 -11.43
C GLN A 316 18.62 15.86 -10.76
N CYS A 317 17.44 15.74 -11.39
CA CYS A 317 16.19 16.31 -10.92
C CYS A 317 15.00 15.44 -11.34
N GLY A 318 14.29 14.87 -10.38
CA GLY A 318 13.04 14.15 -10.58
C GLY A 318 11.82 15.09 -10.51
N SER A 319 10.63 14.53 -10.78
CA SER A 319 9.37 15.30 -10.73
C SER A 319 9.11 15.91 -9.34
N ALA A 320 9.38 15.15 -8.27
CA ALA A 320 9.23 15.64 -6.91
C ALA A 320 10.26 16.71 -6.55
N ASP A 321 11.48 16.63 -7.09
CA ASP A 321 12.55 17.60 -6.82
C ASP A 321 12.22 18.95 -7.45
N VAL A 322 11.81 18.97 -8.72
CA VAL A 322 11.44 20.22 -9.40
C VAL A 322 10.19 20.85 -8.79
N LEU A 323 9.18 20.05 -8.39
CA LEU A 323 7.97 20.58 -7.75
C LEU A 323 8.28 21.18 -6.37
N SER A 324 9.15 20.56 -5.59
CA SER A 324 9.64 21.13 -4.33
C SER A 324 10.36 22.46 -4.55
N ALA A 325 11.23 22.55 -5.57
CA ALA A 325 11.95 23.79 -5.91
C ALA A 325 11.00 24.89 -6.42
N LEU A 326 9.87 24.52 -7.02
CA LEU A 326 8.79 25.43 -7.41
C LEU A 326 7.93 25.91 -6.23
N GLY A 327 8.09 25.32 -5.04
CA GLY A 327 7.35 25.68 -3.83
C GLY A 327 6.10 24.82 -3.57
N VAL A 328 5.91 23.72 -4.31
CA VAL A 328 4.82 22.76 -4.04
C VAL A 328 5.16 21.94 -2.80
N ASN A 329 4.26 21.91 -1.82
CA ASN A 329 4.37 20.98 -0.69
C ASN A 329 3.97 19.57 -1.13
N LEU A 330 4.89 18.61 -0.94
CA LEU A 330 4.70 17.21 -1.31
C LEU A 330 4.05 16.36 -0.20
N ASP A 331 3.91 16.91 1.01
CA ASP A 331 3.43 16.21 2.19
C ASP A 331 1.91 16.34 2.40
N LEU A 332 1.15 16.30 1.32
CA LEU A 332 -0.31 16.33 1.36
C LEU A 332 -0.91 14.98 1.76
N THR A 333 -2.05 15.01 2.45
CA THR A 333 -2.88 13.80 2.68
C THR A 333 -3.58 13.37 1.39
N PRO A 334 -4.09 12.13 1.30
CA PRO A 334 -4.88 11.70 0.14
C PRO A 334 -6.08 12.60 -0.16
N GLU A 335 -6.75 13.08 0.88
CA GLU A 335 -7.90 13.98 0.78
C GLU A 335 -7.50 15.36 0.23
N GLN A 336 -6.36 15.90 0.69
CA GLN A 336 -5.83 17.16 0.18
C GLN A 336 -5.38 17.05 -1.28
N VAL A 337 -4.79 15.90 -1.67
CA VAL A 337 -4.48 15.65 -3.08
C VAL A 337 -5.74 15.56 -3.93
N ALA A 338 -6.79 14.88 -3.44
CA ALA A 338 -8.07 14.83 -4.13
C ALA A 338 -8.65 16.24 -4.34
N GLN A 339 -8.68 17.05 -3.29
CA GLN A 339 -9.12 18.46 -3.37
C GLN A 339 -8.28 19.28 -4.37
N ALA A 340 -6.96 19.09 -4.42
CA ALA A 340 -6.12 19.75 -5.41
C ALA A 340 -6.52 19.38 -6.85
N ILE A 341 -6.75 18.08 -7.11
CA ILE A 341 -7.19 17.60 -8.43
C ILE A 341 -8.57 18.21 -8.79
N GLU A 342 -9.49 18.24 -7.85
CA GLU A 342 -10.86 18.72 -8.07
C GLU A 342 -10.94 20.24 -8.24
N GLN A 343 -10.27 21.01 -7.38
CA GLN A 343 -10.37 22.49 -7.32
C GLN A 343 -9.38 23.18 -8.24
N VAL A 344 -8.12 22.72 -8.26
CA VAL A 344 -7.06 23.31 -9.10
C VAL A 344 -7.04 22.69 -10.50
N GLY A 345 -7.40 21.41 -10.61
CA GLY A 345 -7.33 20.60 -11.82
C GLY A 345 -6.07 19.73 -11.91
N ILE A 346 -5.14 19.85 -10.97
CA ILE A 346 -3.92 19.02 -10.91
C ILE A 346 -3.54 18.76 -9.44
N GLY A 347 -3.14 17.53 -9.14
CA GLY A 347 -2.55 17.15 -7.85
C GLY A 347 -1.35 16.24 -8.06
N PHE A 348 -0.40 16.29 -7.13
CA PHE A 348 0.82 15.47 -7.16
C PHE A 348 0.82 14.43 -6.06
N MET A 349 1.01 13.17 -6.44
CA MET A 349 1.12 12.03 -5.53
C MET A 349 2.58 11.61 -5.42
N PHE A 350 3.20 11.93 -4.29
CA PHE A 350 4.59 11.56 -4.02
C PHE A 350 4.68 10.07 -3.69
N ALA A 351 5.29 9.27 -4.57
CA ALA A 351 5.27 7.81 -4.56
C ALA A 351 5.62 7.17 -3.20
N PRO A 352 6.63 7.61 -2.42
CA PRO A 352 6.92 7.00 -1.11
C PRO A 352 5.78 7.14 -0.10
N ARG A 353 4.97 8.18 -0.19
CA ARG A 353 3.85 8.43 0.71
C ARG A 353 2.63 7.55 0.37
N PHE A 354 2.42 7.32 -0.92
CA PHE A 354 1.25 6.55 -1.41
C PHE A 354 1.52 5.05 -1.58
N HIS A 355 2.79 4.63 -1.55
CA HIS A 355 3.20 3.22 -1.62
C HIS A 355 4.07 2.82 -0.43
N PRO A 356 3.57 2.90 0.83
CA PRO A 356 4.38 2.59 2.02
C PRO A 356 4.86 1.13 2.05
N ALA A 357 4.15 0.21 1.39
CA ALA A 357 4.53 -1.19 1.25
C ALA A 357 5.84 -1.41 0.50
N MET A 358 6.26 -0.46 -0.34
CA MET A 358 7.54 -0.52 -1.06
C MET A 358 8.76 -0.58 -0.15
N LYS A 359 8.66 -0.19 1.12
CA LYS A 359 9.74 -0.31 2.12
C LYS A 359 10.33 -1.72 2.18
N HIS A 360 9.53 -2.75 1.94
CA HIS A 360 9.96 -4.16 1.97
C HIS A 360 10.81 -4.55 0.74
N ALA A 361 10.64 -3.85 -0.38
CA ALA A 361 11.37 -4.13 -1.63
C ALA A 361 12.59 -3.22 -1.85
N VAL A 362 12.68 -2.06 -1.17
CA VAL A 362 13.73 -1.04 -1.40
C VAL A 362 15.13 -1.60 -1.12
N GLY A 363 15.32 -2.30 0.02
CA GLY A 363 16.61 -2.90 0.39
C GLY A 363 17.10 -3.89 -0.68
N PRO A 364 16.37 -4.99 -0.95
CA PRO A 364 16.72 -5.96 -1.97
C PRO A 364 16.96 -5.34 -3.35
N ARG A 365 16.13 -4.39 -3.79
CA ARG A 365 16.33 -3.69 -5.07
C ARG A 365 17.65 -2.92 -5.14
N LYS A 366 18.00 -2.22 -4.05
CA LYS A 366 19.27 -1.47 -3.95
C LYS A 366 20.47 -2.41 -3.99
N GLU A 367 20.40 -3.56 -3.31
CA GLU A 367 21.48 -4.55 -3.28
C GLU A 367 21.65 -5.25 -4.64
N ILE A 368 20.56 -5.56 -5.35
CA ILE A 368 20.61 -6.12 -6.71
C ILE A 368 21.30 -5.16 -7.69
N GLY A 369 21.06 -3.85 -7.56
CA GLY A 369 21.66 -2.81 -8.41
C GLY A 369 21.32 -2.93 -9.91
N GLN A 370 20.31 -3.75 -10.26
CA GLN A 370 19.86 -4.00 -11.63
C GLN A 370 18.38 -3.62 -11.79
N ARG A 371 17.97 -3.40 -13.04
CA ARG A 371 16.57 -3.21 -13.38
C ARG A 371 15.78 -4.50 -13.13
N THR A 372 14.61 -4.36 -12.53
CA THR A 372 13.67 -5.44 -12.25
C THR A 372 12.27 -5.00 -12.64
N ILE A 373 11.27 -5.87 -12.49
CA ILE A 373 9.86 -5.54 -12.74
C ILE A 373 9.43 -4.22 -12.06
N PHE A 374 9.97 -3.87 -10.91
CA PHE A 374 9.65 -2.61 -10.22
C PHE A 374 10.00 -1.34 -11.01
N ASN A 375 10.86 -1.43 -12.02
CA ASN A 375 11.18 -0.29 -12.86
C ASN A 375 10.08 0.04 -13.87
N ILE A 376 9.17 -0.91 -14.14
CA ILE A 376 8.04 -0.73 -15.06
C ILE A 376 6.69 -0.64 -14.34
N LEU A 377 6.61 -1.06 -13.06
CA LEU A 377 5.35 -1.06 -12.31
C LEU A 377 4.92 0.34 -11.85
N GLY A 378 5.88 1.23 -11.54
CA GLY A 378 5.59 2.56 -10.99
C GLY A 378 4.54 3.35 -11.78
N PRO A 379 4.69 3.54 -13.10
CA PRO A 379 3.72 4.23 -13.94
C PRO A 379 2.32 3.61 -13.96
N LEU A 380 2.22 2.31 -13.72
CA LEU A 380 0.96 1.56 -13.79
C LEU A 380 0.17 1.55 -12.46
N THR A 381 0.74 2.14 -11.38
CA THR A 381 0.20 2.04 -10.02
C THR A 381 -0.33 3.36 -9.47
N ASN A 382 -0.84 4.24 -10.34
CA ASN A 382 -1.38 5.53 -9.95
C ASN A 382 -2.43 5.40 -8.83
N PRO A 383 -2.26 6.05 -7.67
CA PRO A 383 -3.15 5.92 -6.51
C PRO A 383 -4.56 6.47 -6.70
N ALA A 384 -4.74 7.41 -7.64
CA ALA A 384 -6.04 7.97 -8.00
C ALA A 384 -6.78 7.16 -9.07
N GLY A 385 -6.15 6.08 -9.59
CA GLY A 385 -6.77 5.24 -10.61
C GLY A 385 -6.97 5.96 -11.95
N ALA A 386 -5.98 6.72 -12.42
CA ALA A 386 -6.07 7.48 -13.68
C ALA A 386 -6.66 6.64 -14.81
N HIS A 387 -7.67 7.18 -15.48
CA HIS A 387 -8.42 6.51 -16.55
C HIS A 387 -7.70 6.60 -17.88
N ILE A 388 -6.94 7.67 -18.10
CA ILE A 388 -6.21 7.97 -19.34
C ILE A 388 -4.74 8.22 -18.98
N GLN A 389 -3.84 7.54 -19.67
CA GLN A 389 -2.42 7.62 -19.33
C GLN A 389 -1.54 7.84 -20.57
N LEU A 390 -0.56 8.72 -20.42
CA LEU A 390 0.64 8.74 -21.26
C LEU A 390 1.79 8.17 -20.43
N THR A 391 2.30 7.00 -20.86
CA THR A 391 3.35 6.29 -20.12
C THR A 391 4.58 6.14 -20.99
N GLY A 392 5.68 6.78 -20.62
CA GLY A 392 6.96 6.63 -21.28
C GLY A 392 7.77 5.44 -20.79
N VAL A 393 8.46 4.75 -21.68
CA VAL A 393 9.28 3.56 -21.35
C VAL A 393 10.69 3.66 -21.92
N PHE A 394 11.66 3.16 -21.14
CA PHE A 394 13.09 3.17 -21.51
C PHE A 394 13.48 2.15 -22.58
N ASP A 395 12.61 1.20 -22.92
CA ASP A 395 12.85 0.14 -23.93
C ASP A 395 11.65 0.04 -24.86
N PRO A 396 11.85 0.14 -26.19
CA PRO A 396 10.76 0.09 -27.16
C PRO A 396 9.96 -1.22 -27.15
N LYS A 397 10.56 -2.31 -26.66
CA LYS A 397 9.89 -3.61 -26.52
C LYS A 397 8.81 -3.62 -25.43
N LEU A 398 8.81 -2.63 -24.55
CA LEU A 398 7.83 -2.49 -23.45
C LEU A 398 6.57 -1.76 -23.90
N THR A 399 6.56 -1.06 -25.03
CA THR A 399 5.42 -0.23 -25.42
C THR A 399 4.15 -1.05 -25.55
N GLU A 400 4.16 -2.08 -26.39
CA GLU A 400 2.99 -2.92 -26.66
C GLU A 400 2.56 -3.78 -25.44
N PRO A 401 3.48 -4.50 -24.74
CA PRO A 401 3.09 -5.25 -23.54
C PRO A 401 2.44 -4.38 -22.46
N LEU A 402 2.97 -3.18 -22.18
CA LEU A 402 2.39 -2.32 -21.15
C LEU A 402 1.07 -1.68 -21.59
N ALA A 403 0.86 -1.43 -22.87
CA ALA A 403 -0.45 -1.02 -23.39
C ALA A 403 -1.51 -2.13 -23.18
N HIS A 404 -1.14 -3.39 -23.39
CA HIS A 404 -2.00 -4.53 -23.06
C HIS A 404 -2.25 -4.66 -21.55
N VAL A 405 -1.24 -4.46 -20.71
CA VAL A 405 -1.42 -4.44 -19.24
C VAL A 405 -2.41 -3.35 -18.82
N LEU A 406 -2.29 -2.13 -19.37
CA LEU A 406 -3.24 -1.04 -19.08
C LEU A 406 -4.66 -1.38 -19.53
N LYS A 407 -4.82 -2.07 -20.66
CA LYS A 407 -6.12 -2.62 -21.09
C LYS A 407 -6.69 -3.60 -20.08
N GLU A 408 -5.91 -4.59 -19.64
CA GLU A 408 -6.32 -5.59 -18.65
C GLU A 408 -6.64 -4.97 -17.26
N LEU A 409 -6.04 -3.82 -16.97
CA LEU A 409 -6.29 -3.04 -15.74
C LEU A 409 -7.50 -2.10 -15.87
N GLY A 410 -8.17 -2.06 -17.01
CA GLY A 410 -9.38 -1.29 -17.24
C GLY A 410 -9.16 0.18 -17.60
N SER A 411 -7.97 0.57 -18.08
CA SER A 411 -7.75 1.93 -18.58
C SER A 411 -8.64 2.21 -19.79
N LYS A 412 -9.24 3.40 -19.82
CA LYS A 412 -10.13 3.84 -20.91
C LYS A 412 -9.36 4.09 -22.20
N ALA A 413 -8.22 4.75 -22.09
CA ALA A 413 -7.29 5.00 -23.19
C ALA A 413 -5.87 5.15 -22.62
N ALA A 414 -4.87 4.81 -23.42
CA ALA A 414 -3.48 5.01 -23.03
C ALA A 414 -2.57 5.09 -24.25
N LEU A 415 -1.52 5.89 -24.17
CA LEU A 415 -0.36 5.79 -25.03
C LEU A 415 0.83 5.32 -24.21
N VAL A 416 1.43 4.21 -24.61
CA VAL A 416 2.73 3.78 -24.09
C VAL A 416 3.77 4.08 -25.16
N VAL A 417 4.75 4.92 -24.80
CA VAL A 417 5.64 5.53 -25.77
C VAL A 417 7.11 5.28 -25.45
N HIS A 418 7.91 5.15 -26.50
CA HIS A 418 9.35 5.16 -26.42
C HIS A 418 9.87 6.23 -27.39
N GLY A 419 10.50 7.26 -26.84
CA GLY A 419 10.97 8.38 -27.60
C GLY A 419 12.22 8.06 -28.43
N ALA A 420 12.43 8.83 -29.48
CA ALA A 420 13.65 8.76 -30.27
C ALA A 420 14.89 8.89 -29.38
N ASN A 421 15.98 8.25 -29.79
CA ASN A 421 17.26 8.22 -29.08
C ASN A 421 17.20 7.60 -27.67
N GLY A 422 16.20 6.76 -27.39
CA GLY A 422 16.10 5.97 -26.16
C GLY A 422 15.46 6.69 -24.98
N LEU A 423 14.83 7.84 -25.20
CA LEU A 423 14.13 8.60 -24.17
C LEU A 423 12.83 7.89 -23.76
N ASP A 424 12.43 8.02 -22.50
CA ASP A 424 11.14 7.57 -22.01
C ASP A 424 10.04 8.64 -22.11
N GLU A 425 10.20 9.59 -23.04
CA GLU A 425 9.27 10.67 -23.34
C GLU A 425 9.23 10.92 -24.84
N LEU A 426 8.08 11.28 -25.41
CA LEU A 426 8.00 11.74 -26.79
C LEU A 426 8.86 13.00 -27.00
N ASN A 427 9.57 13.04 -28.09
CA ASN A 427 10.48 14.14 -28.36
C ASN A 427 10.66 14.37 -29.87
N THR A 428 11.28 15.48 -30.22
CA THR A 428 11.48 15.91 -31.62
C THR A 428 12.88 15.55 -32.17
N THR A 429 13.62 14.66 -31.49
CA THR A 429 14.96 14.26 -31.96
C THR A 429 14.92 13.14 -33.01
N GLY A 430 13.74 12.67 -33.38
CA GLY A 430 13.49 11.65 -34.38
C GLY A 430 12.12 10.99 -34.24
N VAL A 431 11.95 9.85 -34.88
CA VAL A 431 10.69 9.08 -34.87
C VAL A 431 10.52 8.38 -33.52
N ASN A 432 9.32 8.45 -32.96
CA ASN A 432 8.95 7.85 -31.66
C ASN A 432 8.06 6.64 -31.89
N ARG A 433 8.25 5.57 -31.11
CA ARG A 433 7.38 4.40 -31.11
C ARG A 433 6.22 4.58 -30.15
N VAL A 434 5.01 4.28 -30.61
CA VAL A 434 3.77 4.44 -29.84
C VAL A 434 2.96 3.16 -29.88
N SER A 435 2.55 2.65 -28.71
CA SER A 435 1.49 1.65 -28.58
C SER A 435 0.27 2.30 -27.94
N HIS A 436 -0.80 2.39 -28.71
CA HIS A 436 -2.01 3.17 -28.41
C HIS A 436 -3.18 2.24 -28.05
N LEU A 437 -3.61 2.28 -26.79
CA LEU A 437 -4.87 1.69 -26.35
C LEU A 437 -6.00 2.68 -26.59
N LYS A 438 -6.90 2.34 -27.50
CA LYS A 438 -8.08 3.13 -27.83
C LYS A 438 -9.25 2.21 -28.17
N ASN A 439 -10.44 2.50 -27.65
CA ASN A 439 -11.66 1.71 -27.89
C ASN A 439 -11.47 0.19 -27.63
N GLY A 440 -10.69 -0.14 -26.60
CA GLY A 440 -10.40 -1.53 -26.21
C GLY A 440 -9.44 -2.28 -27.15
N ALA A 441 -8.88 -1.64 -28.17
CA ALA A 441 -7.86 -2.20 -29.05
C ALA A 441 -6.50 -1.55 -28.78
N VAL A 442 -5.42 -2.32 -28.98
CA VAL A 442 -4.04 -1.82 -28.94
C VAL A 442 -3.48 -1.85 -30.34
N GLU A 443 -2.96 -0.71 -30.80
CA GLU A 443 -2.28 -0.55 -32.09
C GLU A 443 -0.89 0.03 -31.85
N THR A 444 0.11 -0.47 -32.54
CA THR A 444 1.49 0.03 -32.44
C THR A 444 1.92 0.64 -33.76
N TYR A 445 2.43 1.87 -33.71
CA TYR A 445 2.88 2.62 -34.87
C TYR A 445 4.06 3.55 -34.50
N ASP A 446 4.68 4.10 -35.51
CA ASP A 446 5.72 5.09 -35.38
C ASP A 446 5.13 6.49 -35.58
N LEU A 447 5.47 7.45 -34.70
CA LEU A 447 5.04 8.84 -34.75
C LEU A 447 6.23 9.74 -35.12
N ASP A 448 6.17 10.36 -36.30
CA ASP A 448 7.14 11.37 -36.70
C ASP A 448 6.62 12.77 -36.28
N PRO A 449 7.30 13.47 -35.36
CA PRO A 449 6.91 14.84 -34.97
C PRO A 449 6.95 15.86 -36.12
N ALA A 450 7.72 15.59 -37.16
CA ALA A 450 7.77 16.45 -38.36
C ALA A 450 6.42 16.50 -39.09
N GLU A 451 5.63 15.44 -39.06
CA GLU A 451 4.28 15.39 -39.64
C GLU A 451 3.29 16.30 -38.90
N LEU A 452 3.61 16.64 -37.65
CA LEU A 452 2.87 17.60 -36.85
C LEU A 452 3.42 19.05 -36.94
N GLY A 453 4.40 19.27 -37.83
CA GLY A 453 5.02 20.56 -38.05
C GLY A 453 6.02 20.98 -36.96
N LEU A 454 6.48 20.06 -36.11
CA LEU A 454 7.48 20.32 -35.07
C LEU A 454 8.90 20.22 -35.66
N ALA A 455 9.77 21.15 -35.27
CA ALA A 455 11.12 21.18 -35.80
C ALA A 455 12.01 20.10 -35.15
N PRO A 456 12.93 19.48 -35.93
CA PRO A 456 13.87 18.50 -35.40
C PRO A 456 14.82 19.14 -34.38
N ALA A 457 15.18 18.39 -33.34
CA ALA A 457 16.07 18.81 -32.27
C ALA A 457 17.17 17.77 -32.03
N THR A 458 18.07 18.10 -31.10
CA THR A 458 19.07 17.15 -30.57
C THR A 458 18.76 16.81 -29.10
N VAL A 459 19.29 15.70 -28.59
CA VAL A 459 19.15 15.33 -27.18
C VAL A 459 19.77 16.42 -26.25
N ALA A 460 20.82 17.10 -26.72
CA ALA A 460 21.45 18.19 -25.99
C ALA A 460 20.50 19.39 -25.76
N ASP A 461 19.59 19.65 -26.71
CA ASP A 461 18.61 20.73 -26.60
C ASP A 461 17.55 20.46 -25.51
N LEU A 462 17.38 19.20 -25.12
CA LEU A 462 16.42 18.74 -24.12
C LEU A 462 17.03 18.61 -22.72
N ARG A 463 18.30 18.91 -22.52
CA ARG A 463 18.98 18.75 -21.23
C ARG A 463 18.31 19.57 -20.13
N GLY A 464 18.18 18.92 -18.97
CA GLY A 464 17.79 19.54 -17.71
C GLY A 464 18.99 20.07 -16.92
N GLY A 465 18.75 20.40 -15.66
CA GLY A 465 19.74 20.91 -14.72
C GLY A 465 19.48 20.46 -13.30
N THR A 466 20.02 21.19 -12.35
CA THR A 466 19.69 21.06 -10.91
C THR A 466 18.19 21.33 -10.67
N PRO A 467 17.64 21.00 -9.50
CA PRO A 467 16.25 21.32 -9.18
C PRO A 467 15.89 22.79 -9.37
N ASP A 468 16.74 23.72 -8.96
CA ASP A 468 16.50 25.16 -9.08
C ASP A 468 16.54 25.63 -10.55
N GLU A 469 17.52 25.15 -11.34
CA GLU A 469 17.58 25.42 -12.77
C GLU A 469 16.38 24.85 -13.53
N SER A 470 15.97 23.63 -13.18
CA SER A 470 14.79 22.98 -13.77
C SER A 470 13.49 23.70 -13.39
N ALA A 471 13.39 24.22 -12.16
CA ALA A 471 12.25 25.02 -11.71
C ALA A 471 12.16 26.34 -12.49
N GLN A 472 13.29 27.03 -12.69
CA GLN A 472 13.32 28.25 -13.50
C GLN A 472 12.96 27.97 -14.95
N MET A 473 13.54 26.90 -15.56
CA MET A 473 13.20 26.51 -16.94
C MET A 473 11.71 26.20 -17.08
N MET A 474 11.12 25.50 -16.11
CA MET A 474 9.70 25.17 -16.12
C MET A 474 8.82 26.43 -16.03
N ARG A 475 9.14 27.37 -15.13
CA ARG A 475 8.41 28.65 -15.05
C ARG A 475 8.51 29.48 -16.34
N ASP A 476 9.69 29.53 -16.94
CA ASP A 476 9.90 30.28 -18.19
C ASP A 476 9.18 29.61 -19.36
N LEU A 477 9.15 28.26 -19.42
CA LEU A 477 8.41 27.51 -20.42
C LEU A 477 6.89 27.73 -20.26
N LEU A 478 6.35 27.49 -19.07
CA LEU A 478 4.92 27.65 -18.79
C LEU A 478 4.45 29.09 -18.91
N GLY A 479 5.37 30.06 -18.68
CA GLY A 479 5.16 31.48 -18.92
C GLY A 479 5.32 31.91 -20.38
N ASN A 480 5.47 30.98 -21.31
CA ASN A 480 5.64 31.21 -22.75
C ASN A 480 6.85 32.08 -23.11
N LYS A 481 7.94 32.00 -22.30
CA LYS A 481 9.19 32.73 -22.52
C LYS A 481 10.25 31.88 -23.24
N LEU A 482 10.07 30.55 -23.29
CA LEU A 482 10.97 29.65 -23.97
C LEU A 482 10.31 29.10 -25.25
N ASN A 483 11.09 29.08 -26.33
CA ASN A 483 10.73 28.49 -27.61
C ASN A 483 11.70 27.36 -27.98
N GLY A 484 11.38 26.59 -29.03
CA GLY A 484 12.23 25.52 -29.57
C GLY A 484 12.04 24.19 -28.88
N ALA A 485 13.06 23.35 -28.93
CA ALA A 485 12.97 21.91 -28.64
C ALA A 485 12.28 21.53 -27.30
N ARG A 486 12.58 22.25 -26.21
CA ARG A 486 11.96 21.96 -24.91
C ARG A 486 10.46 22.24 -24.91
N ARG A 487 10.05 23.36 -25.52
CA ARG A 487 8.64 23.72 -25.67
C ARG A 487 7.91 22.69 -26.54
N ASP A 488 8.52 22.31 -27.65
CA ASP A 488 7.93 21.38 -28.62
C ASP A 488 7.79 19.98 -28.01
N ALA A 489 8.77 19.51 -27.24
CA ALA A 489 8.67 18.24 -26.51
C ALA A 489 7.54 18.25 -25.46
N VAL A 490 7.38 19.36 -24.70
CA VAL A 490 6.27 19.49 -23.74
C VAL A 490 4.92 19.48 -24.43
N LEU A 491 4.78 20.24 -25.52
CA LEU A 491 3.55 20.30 -26.29
C LEU A 491 3.20 18.94 -26.92
N LEU A 492 4.19 18.22 -27.43
CA LEU A 492 4.00 16.88 -28.01
C LEU A 492 3.48 15.88 -26.97
N ASN A 493 4.05 15.87 -25.76
CA ASN A 493 3.58 14.99 -24.68
C ASN A 493 2.20 15.40 -24.15
N ALA A 494 1.91 16.69 -24.02
CA ALA A 494 0.57 17.15 -23.65
C ALA A 494 -0.47 16.80 -24.72
N ALA A 495 -0.13 17.00 -25.99
CA ALA A 495 -0.97 16.63 -27.15
C ALA A 495 -1.22 15.10 -27.20
N ALA A 496 -0.20 14.28 -26.93
CA ALA A 496 -0.37 12.84 -26.87
C ALA A 496 -1.37 12.42 -25.78
N ALA A 497 -1.29 13.00 -24.57
CA ALA A 497 -2.27 12.72 -23.53
C ALA A 497 -3.68 13.16 -23.92
N LEU A 498 -3.85 14.31 -24.57
CA LEU A 498 -5.13 14.79 -25.09
C LEU A 498 -5.68 13.91 -26.22
N ALA A 499 -4.80 13.44 -27.12
CA ALA A 499 -5.14 12.58 -28.25
C ALA A 499 -5.45 11.12 -27.84
N ALA A 500 -5.24 10.73 -26.59
CA ALA A 500 -5.34 9.34 -26.16
C ALA A 500 -6.69 8.68 -26.50
N GLU A 501 -7.79 9.42 -26.42
CA GLU A 501 -9.12 8.91 -26.75
C GLU A 501 -9.47 9.03 -28.25
N SER A 502 -9.07 10.14 -28.87
CA SER A 502 -9.44 10.43 -30.27
C SER A 502 -8.45 9.87 -31.28
N GLY A 503 -7.16 9.91 -30.98
CA GLY A 503 -6.07 9.68 -31.92
C GLY A 503 -5.75 10.90 -32.79
N ASP A 504 -6.41 12.04 -32.58
CA ASP A 504 -6.19 13.27 -33.35
C ASP A 504 -5.10 14.13 -32.69
N PHE A 505 -3.85 13.84 -33.02
CA PHE A 505 -2.70 14.57 -32.50
C PHE A 505 -2.64 16.03 -32.98
N LYS A 506 -3.20 16.35 -34.14
CA LYS A 506 -3.14 17.70 -34.69
C LYS A 506 -4.01 18.65 -33.89
N SER A 507 -5.29 18.30 -33.73
CA SER A 507 -6.21 19.11 -32.88
C SER A 507 -5.75 19.17 -31.42
N ALA A 508 -5.20 18.06 -30.90
CA ALA A 508 -4.65 18.01 -29.55
C ALA A 508 -3.43 18.91 -29.36
N LEU A 509 -2.58 19.03 -30.39
CA LEU A 509 -1.43 19.93 -30.37
C LEU A 509 -1.87 21.40 -30.37
N GLU A 510 -2.88 21.76 -31.16
CA GLU A 510 -3.48 23.09 -31.16
C GLU A 510 -4.09 23.45 -29.79
N GLU A 511 -4.77 22.50 -29.14
CA GLU A 511 -5.32 22.67 -27.78
C GLU A 511 -4.22 22.85 -26.72
N ALA A 512 -3.15 22.04 -26.78
CA ALA A 512 -1.99 22.18 -25.91
C ALA A 512 -1.28 23.53 -26.09
N GLN A 513 -1.11 23.97 -27.35
CA GLN A 513 -0.55 25.29 -27.68
C GLN A 513 -1.42 26.44 -27.13
N ALA A 514 -2.74 26.34 -27.24
CA ALA A 514 -3.66 27.33 -26.71
C ALA A 514 -3.55 27.43 -25.17
N SER A 515 -3.46 26.31 -24.46
CA SER A 515 -3.25 26.26 -23.02
C SER A 515 -1.98 26.99 -22.60
N LEU A 516 -0.88 26.72 -23.30
CA LEU A 516 0.41 27.35 -23.02
C LEU A 516 0.40 28.83 -23.35
N ASN A 517 -0.07 29.22 -24.54
CA ASN A 517 -0.06 30.59 -25.06
C ASN A 517 -0.99 31.53 -24.26
N SER A 518 -2.08 31.04 -23.71
CA SER A 518 -3.00 31.80 -22.86
C SER A 518 -2.48 32.04 -21.45
N GLY A 519 -1.41 31.35 -21.03
CA GLY A 519 -0.92 31.34 -19.65
C GLY A 519 -1.71 30.44 -18.69
N ALA A 520 -2.68 29.68 -19.19
CA ALA A 520 -3.49 28.78 -18.37
C ALA A 520 -2.62 27.70 -17.68
N ALA A 521 -1.61 27.18 -18.36
CA ALA A 521 -0.67 26.22 -17.81
C ALA A 521 0.12 26.79 -16.61
N LEU A 522 0.65 28.00 -16.72
CA LEU A 522 1.34 28.68 -15.61
C LEU A 522 0.39 28.96 -14.45
N ALA A 523 -0.83 29.40 -14.73
CA ALA A 523 -1.83 29.66 -13.70
C ALA A 523 -2.16 28.38 -12.89
N LYS A 524 -2.14 27.18 -13.50
CA LYS A 524 -2.29 25.90 -12.79
C LYS A 524 -1.12 25.58 -11.86
N LEU A 525 0.11 25.90 -12.27
CA LEU A 525 1.28 25.77 -11.38
C LEU A 525 1.16 26.71 -10.18
N ASP A 526 0.87 27.99 -10.40
CA ASP A 526 0.78 28.97 -9.33
C ASP A 526 -0.37 28.66 -8.37
N ALA A 527 -1.52 28.20 -8.89
CA ALA A 527 -2.64 27.74 -8.08
C ALA A 527 -2.31 26.49 -7.26
N LEU A 528 -1.55 25.53 -7.81
CA LEU A 528 -1.11 24.35 -7.06
C LEU A 528 -0.14 24.73 -5.92
N VAL A 529 0.81 25.61 -6.19
CA VAL A 529 1.75 26.12 -5.17
C VAL A 529 0.98 26.78 -4.02
N GLU A 530 0.05 27.68 -4.33
CA GLU A 530 -0.76 28.37 -3.32
C GLU A 530 -1.66 27.41 -2.55
N PHE A 531 -2.35 26.49 -3.24
CA PHE A 531 -3.19 25.47 -2.61
C PHE A 531 -2.39 24.63 -1.62
N THR A 532 -1.23 24.10 -2.04
CA THR A 532 -0.41 23.22 -1.18
C THR A 532 0.25 23.95 -0.02
N ARG A 533 0.46 25.27 -0.13
CA ARG A 533 0.96 26.12 0.95
C ARG A 533 -0.10 26.38 2.03
N THR A 534 -1.37 26.51 1.63
CA THR A 534 -2.48 26.80 2.55
C THR A 534 -3.14 25.56 3.13
N ALA A 535 -2.97 24.42 2.49
CA ALA A 535 -3.46 23.12 2.96
C ALA A 535 -2.53 22.42 3.97
N ALA A 536 -1.33 23.00 4.21
CA ALA A 536 -0.29 22.42 5.09
C ALA A 536 -0.56 22.66 6.58
#